data_82ddf71c29d5aef2bbd317772aa432d3
#
_entry.id   82ddf71c29d5aef2bbd317772aa432d3
#
_cell.length_a   1.000
_cell.length_b   1.000
_cell.length_c   1.000
_cell.angle_alpha   90.00
_cell.angle_beta   90.00
_cell.angle_gamma   90.00
#
_symmetry.space_group_name_H-M   'P 1'
#
loop_
_entity.id
_entity.type
_entity.pdbx_description
1 polymer ?
#
loop_
_entity_poly.entity_id
_entity_poly.type
_entity_poly.pdbx_seq_one_letter_code
_entity_poly.pdbx_strand_id
1 'polypeptide(L)'
;MPSNDATWAERAARRVEARFAVPPHRWSPLNRGLALTARTDYHERPLSAAFHVETIAALGTPRRVAMARGSGRPLMILPGLYASLNEGLFADIAELAARRGRSVVLVEDRLAAGTLKLTGGEIPSFARIGAEAAALAKQLGAQPDALALSAGAPAALAAPPGTFARIATWSGALDIWAAAETLARHPMPRWYYAYVHRREFVRAGLPVPPILTVPARLAAGAPCGVPPGPLLVIHAEDDPVVPAASVRAFPVEDEQCVTILPAGGHLGFGTLAGDDVYLVPFAEES
;
A
#
# COMPACT_ATOMS: atom_id res chain seq x y z
N MET A 1 21.83 -11.42 21.89
CA MET A 1 21.04 -10.18 22.10
C MET A 1 21.23 -9.33 20.85
N PRO A 2 20.19 -8.78 20.22
CA PRO A 2 20.37 -7.86 19.11
C PRO A 2 21.18 -6.65 19.64
N SER A 3 22.10 -6.15 18.81
CA SER A 3 22.85 -4.94 19.14
C SER A 3 21.85 -3.80 19.37
N ASN A 4 22.12 -2.97 20.38
CA ASN A 4 21.29 -1.79 20.70
C ASN A 4 21.27 -0.76 19.52
N ASP A 5 22.10 -0.98 18.51
CA ASP A 5 22.32 -0.09 17.36
C ASP A 5 21.45 -0.41 16.12
N ALA A 6 20.60 -1.44 16.19
CA ALA A 6 19.74 -1.80 15.05
C ALA A 6 18.75 -0.68 14.73
N THR A 7 18.59 -0.37 13.43
CA THR A 7 17.63 0.62 12.96
C THR A 7 16.18 0.19 13.20
N TRP A 8 15.23 1.14 13.13
CA TRP A 8 13.81 0.78 13.17
C TRP A 8 13.44 -0.24 12.10
N ALA A 9 13.94 -0.05 10.87
CA ALA A 9 13.63 -0.92 9.73
C ALA A 9 14.09 -2.37 9.98
N GLU A 10 15.31 -2.57 10.51
CA GLU A 10 15.82 -3.90 10.83
C GLU A 10 15.06 -4.57 11.97
N ARG A 11 14.70 -3.82 13.02
CA ARG A 11 13.88 -4.37 14.12
C ARG A 11 12.49 -4.74 13.63
N ALA A 12 11.88 -3.90 12.80
CA ALA A 12 10.58 -4.16 12.20
C ALA A 12 10.62 -5.36 11.24
N ALA A 13 11.68 -5.49 10.42
CA ALA A 13 11.91 -6.65 9.55
C ALA A 13 11.96 -7.95 10.37
N ARG A 14 12.76 -8.00 11.43
CA ARG A 14 12.84 -9.18 12.32
C ARG A 14 11.48 -9.55 12.93
N ARG A 15 10.68 -8.56 13.35
CA ARG A 15 9.32 -8.83 13.87
C ARG A 15 8.41 -9.41 12.80
N VAL A 16 8.47 -8.91 11.58
CA VAL A 16 7.72 -9.45 10.45
C VAL A 16 8.18 -10.88 10.13
N GLU A 17 9.48 -11.11 9.98
CA GLU A 17 10.04 -12.43 9.69
C GLU A 17 9.64 -13.47 10.74
N ALA A 18 9.65 -13.10 12.02
CA ALA A 18 9.21 -13.97 13.11
C ALA A 18 7.75 -14.44 12.95
N ARG A 19 6.87 -13.65 12.36
CA ARG A 19 5.48 -14.05 12.05
C ARG A 19 5.40 -15.11 10.94
N PHE A 20 6.41 -15.16 10.06
CA PHE A 20 6.52 -16.12 8.96
C PHE A 20 7.50 -17.28 9.24
N ALA A 21 8.22 -17.24 10.35
CA ALA A 21 9.11 -18.33 10.80
C ALA A 21 8.37 -19.59 11.25
N VAL A 22 7.04 -19.60 11.25
CA VAL A 22 6.21 -20.77 11.57
C VAL A 22 6.40 -21.82 10.48
N PRO A 23 6.59 -23.12 10.84
CA PRO A 23 6.91 -24.18 9.89
C PRO A 23 5.94 -24.24 8.72
N PRO A 24 6.43 -24.54 7.51
CA PRO A 24 5.64 -24.58 6.25
C PRO A 24 4.42 -25.51 6.25
N HIS A 25 4.34 -26.47 7.18
CA HIS A 25 3.19 -27.39 7.26
C HIS A 25 1.87 -26.70 7.65
N ARG A 26 1.91 -25.48 8.21
CA ARG A 26 0.72 -24.65 8.42
C ARG A 26 0.26 -23.90 7.16
N TRP A 27 1.10 -23.86 6.14
CA TRP A 27 0.76 -23.28 4.85
C TRP A 27 0.23 -24.36 3.91
N SER A 28 -1.02 -24.72 4.11
CA SER A 28 -1.64 -25.68 3.20
C SER A 28 -1.54 -25.17 1.74
N PRO A 29 -1.48 -26.05 0.74
CA PRO A 29 -1.53 -25.66 -0.67
C PRO A 29 -2.72 -24.74 -0.98
N LEU A 30 -3.85 -24.93 -0.28
CA LEU A 30 -5.02 -24.09 -0.40
C LEU A 30 -4.76 -22.65 0.12
N ASN A 31 -4.15 -22.52 1.30
CA ASN A 31 -3.84 -21.19 1.86
C ASN A 31 -2.82 -20.43 1.00
N ARG A 32 -1.82 -21.16 0.45
CA ARG A 32 -0.88 -20.57 -0.52
C ARG A 32 -1.57 -20.15 -1.81
N GLY A 33 -2.48 -20.96 -2.32
CA GLY A 33 -3.30 -20.62 -3.48
C GLY A 33 -4.17 -19.40 -3.25
N LEU A 34 -4.82 -19.30 -2.08
CA LEU A 34 -5.62 -18.12 -1.69
C LEU A 34 -4.75 -16.87 -1.53
N ALA A 35 -3.55 -16.99 -0.96
CA ALA A 35 -2.62 -15.88 -0.86
C ALA A 35 -2.13 -15.41 -2.24
N LEU A 36 -1.88 -16.35 -3.17
CA LEU A 36 -1.47 -16.05 -4.56
C LEU A 36 -2.56 -15.34 -5.35
N THR A 37 -3.83 -15.65 -5.12
CA THR A 37 -4.96 -15.01 -5.83
C THR A 37 -5.24 -13.59 -5.36
N ALA A 38 -4.42 -13.05 -4.50
CA ALA A 38 -4.64 -11.81 -3.78
C ALA A 38 -5.99 -11.83 -3.03
N ARG A 39 -5.99 -11.49 -1.76
CA ARG A 39 -7.23 -11.31 -0.99
C ARG A 39 -7.92 -10.03 -1.47
N THR A 40 -8.24 -10.02 -2.75
CA THR A 40 -9.04 -9.01 -3.39
C THR A 40 -10.50 -9.30 -3.07
N ASP A 41 -10.78 -9.29 -1.80
CA ASP A 41 -12.14 -9.27 -1.31
C ASP A 41 -12.70 -7.88 -1.62
N TYR A 42 -13.11 -7.67 -2.91
CA TYR A 42 -13.84 -6.48 -3.34
C TYR A 42 -15.26 -6.42 -2.75
N HIS A 43 -15.50 -7.15 -1.70
CA HIS A 43 -16.67 -6.94 -0.89
C HIS A 43 -16.48 -5.60 -0.17
N GLU A 44 -17.14 -4.59 -0.74
CA GLU A 44 -17.24 -3.30 -0.07
C GLU A 44 -17.82 -3.53 1.32
N ARG A 45 -17.01 -3.24 2.33
CA ARG A 45 -17.44 -3.24 3.72
C ARG A 45 -17.49 -1.79 4.18
N PRO A 46 -18.64 -1.30 4.62
CA PRO A 46 -18.69 0.04 5.19
C PRO A 46 -17.76 0.10 6.40
N LEU A 47 -16.97 1.15 6.47
CA LEU A 47 -16.18 1.47 7.66
C LEU A 47 -17.13 1.68 8.85
N SER A 48 -16.66 1.34 10.05
CA SER A 48 -17.44 1.55 11.28
C SER A 48 -17.69 3.03 11.55
N ALA A 49 -18.59 3.31 12.50
CA ALA A 49 -18.88 4.68 12.94
C ALA A 49 -17.69 5.40 13.59
N ALA A 50 -16.59 4.69 13.86
CA ALA A 50 -15.35 5.31 14.32
C ALA A 50 -14.69 6.16 13.22
N PHE A 51 -15.02 5.90 11.95
CA PHE A 51 -14.46 6.63 10.82
C PHE A 51 -15.37 7.74 10.34
N HIS A 52 -14.80 8.90 10.12
CA HIS A 52 -15.39 10.02 9.40
C HIS A 52 -14.83 10.06 7.98
N VAL A 53 -15.71 10.01 6.97
CA VAL A 53 -15.32 10.11 5.56
C VAL A 53 -15.52 11.55 5.09
N GLU A 54 -14.49 12.13 4.52
CA GLU A 54 -14.54 13.46 3.96
C GLU A 54 -13.75 13.60 2.65
N THR A 55 -13.96 14.71 1.98
CA THR A 55 -13.17 15.11 0.81
C THR A 55 -12.32 16.32 1.18
N ILE A 56 -11.01 16.14 1.12
CA ILE A 56 -10.02 17.16 1.48
C ILE A 56 -9.33 17.64 0.20
N ALA A 57 -9.11 18.95 0.09
CA ALA A 57 -8.31 19.51 -1.00
C ALA A 57 -6.81 19.33 -0.70
N ALA A 58 -6.14 18.47 -1.46
CA ALA A 58 -4.70 18.27 -1.43
C ALA A 58 -4.07 18.90 -2.68
N LEU A 59 -3.34 19.99 -2.51
CA LEU A 59 -2.78 20.79 -3.63
C LEU A 59 -3.85 21.19 -4.68
N GLY A 60 -5.03 21.57 -4.20
CA GLY A 60 -6.17 21.93 -5.06
C GLY A 60 -6.89 20.73 -5.70
N THR A 61 -6.44 19.50 -5.44
CA THR A 61 -7.07 18.27 -5.94
C THR A 61 -7.93 17.65 -4.84
N PRO A 62 -9.21 17.32 -5.11
CA PRO A 62 -10.04 16.65 -4.12
C PRO A 62 -9.55 15.22 -3.87
N ARG A 63 -9.37 14.88 -2.58
CA ARG A 63 -8.98 13.54 -2.11
C ARG A 63 -10.01 13.04 -1.12
N ARG A 64 -10.54 11.85 -1.38
CA ARG A 64 -11.41 11.19 -0.42
C ARG A 64 -10.56 10.45 0.62
N VAL A 65 -10.85 10.68 1.87
CA VAL A 65 -10.17 10.07 3.02
C VAL A 65 -11.19 9.58 4.04
N ALA A 66 -10.82 8.54 4.78
CA ALA A 66 -11.53 8.11 5.97
C ALA A 66 -10.60 8.24 7.17
N MET A 67 -11.06 8.95 8.20
CA MET A 67 -10.24 9.25 9.36
C MET A 67 -10.88 8.72 10.64
N ALA A 68 -10.06 8.06 11.48
CA ALA A 68 -10.40 7.70 12.85
C ALA A 68 -9.45 8.40 13.81
N ARG A 69 -10.01 8.97 14.88
CA ARG A 69 -9.21 9.59 15.94
C ARG A 69 -8.69 8.52 16.90
N GLY A 70 -7.47 8.70 17.35
CA GLY A 70 -6.81 7.83 18.32
C GLY A 70 -5.67 8.59 19.02
N SER A 71 -4.73 7.86 19.59
CA SER A 71 -3.56 8.40 20.28
C SER A 71 -2.27 8.17 19.47
N GLY A 72 -1.22 8.88 19.85
CA GLY A 72 0.11 8.72 19.28
C GLY A 72 0.22 9.22 17.84
N ARG A 73 1.27 8.73 17.16
CA ARG A 73 1.56 9.12 15.79
C ARG A 73 0.51 8.57 14.84
N PRO A 74 -0.07 9.40 13.96
CA PRO A 74 -1.05 8.93 12.99
C PRO A 74 -0.47 7.88 12.03
N LEU A 75 -1.30 6.94 11.60
CA LEU A 75 -1.00 6.00 10.53
C LEU A 75 -1.74 6.43 9.26
N MET A 76 -0.99 6.81 8.24
CA MET A 76 -1.56 7.05 6.91
C MET A 76 -1.44 5.76 6.08
N ILE A 77 -2.57 5.28 5.58
CA ILE A 77 -2.64 4.08 4.74
C ILE A 77 -2.81 4.54 3.28
N LEU A 78 -1.79 4.20 2.47
CA LEU A 78 -1.77 4.44 1.02
C LEU A 78 -2.01 3.11 0.31
N PRO A 79 -3.21 2.89 -0.24
CA PRO A 79 -3.61 1.60 -0.79
C PRO A 79 -3.04 1.34 -2.19
N GLY A 80 -3.32 0.14 -2.71
CA GLY A 80 -3.07 -0.23 -4.10
C GLY A 80 -3.98 0.46 -5.09
N LEU A 81 -3.73 0.21 -6.39
CA LEU A 81 -4.53 0.78 -7.49
C LEU A 81 -6.01 0.41 -7.36
N TYR A 82 -6.85 1.39 -7.67
CA TYR A 82 -8.32 1.28 -7.70
C TYR A 82 -8.98 1.05 -6.34
N ALA A 83 -8.24 1.08 -5.25
CA ALA A 83 -8.78 0.80 -3.92
C ALA A 83 -9.69 1.93 -3.42
N SER A 84 -10.95 1.60 -3.18
CA SER A 84 -11.90 2.48 -2.50
C SER A 84 -11.71 2.46 -0.98
N LEU A 85 -12.29 3.43 -0.26
CA LEU A 85 -12.26 3.48 1.20
C LEU A 85 -12.93 2.25 1.86
N ASN A 86 -13.84 1.60 1.15
CA ASN A 86 -14.63 0.46 1.64
C ASN A 86 -14.08 -0.89 1.14
N GLU A 87 -12.92 -0.92 0.48
CA GLU A 87 -12.34 -2.17 0.00
C GLU A 87 -11.81 -3.01 1.16
N GLY A 88 -12.22 -4.30 1.20
CA GLY A 88 -12.08 -5.19 2.34
C GLY A 88 -10.73 -5.14 3.03
N LEU A 89 -9.63 -5.43 2.33
CA LEU A 89 -8.30 -5.48 2.94
C LEU A 89 -7.91 -4.15 3.59
N PHE A 90 -8.06 -3.04 2.88
CA PHE A 90 -7.60 -1.73 3.36
C PHE A 90 -8.49 -1.20 4.49
N ALA A 91 -9.80 -1.43 4.38
CA ALA A 91 -10.76 -1.13 5.43
C ALA A 91 -10.48 -1.97 6.69
N ASP A 92 -10.23 -3.27 6.55
CA ASP A 92 -9.93 -4.17 7.67
C ASP A 92 -8.63 -3.76 8.40
N ILE A 93 -7.58 -3.39 7.67
CA ILE A 93 -6.34 -2.87 8.27
C ILE A 93 -6.59 -1.55 9.00
N ALA A 94 -7.35 -0.63 8.41
CA ALA A 94 -7.68 0.65 9.00
C ALA A 94 -8.50 0.46 10.29
N GLU A 95 -9.53 -0.38 10.25
CA GLU A 95 -10.34 -0.75 11.40
C GLU A 95 -9.52 -1.38 12.53
N LEU A 96 -8.60 -2.29 12.17
CA LEU A 96 -7.73 -2.94 13.14
C LEU A 96 -6.79 -1.93 13.82
N ALA A 97 -6.21 -1.00 13.05
CA ALA A 97 -5.36 0.05 13.60
C ALA A 97 -6.15 0.99 14.54
N ALA A 98 -7.37 1.37 14.14
CA ALA A 98 -8.26 2.19 14.97
C ALA A 98 -8.67 1.47 16.26
N ARG A 99 -9.02 0.17 16.19
CA ARG A 99 -9.32 -0.64 17.39
C ARG A 99 -8.14 -0.76 18.35
N ARG A 100 -6.90 -0.64 17.85
CA ARG A 100 -5.67 -0.57 18.67
C ARG A 100 -5.40 0.83 19.21
N GLY A 101 -6.33 1.76 19.05
CA GLY A 101 -6.24 3.12 19.58
C GLY A 101 -5.38 4.08 18.74
N ARG A 102 -4.95 3.71 17.55
CA ARG A 102 -4.18 4.62 16.67
C ARG A 102 -5.10 5.62 15.97
N SER A 103 -4.59 6.84 15.77
CA SER A 103 -5.14 7.74 14.76
C SER A 103 -4.86 7.16 13.37
N VAL A 104 -5.88 7.07 12.52
CA VAL A 104 -5.77 6.47 11.18
C VAL A 104 -6.29 7.42 10.12
N VAL A 105 -5.58 7.49 9.00
CA VAL A 105 -6.03 8.15 7.78
C VAL A 105 -5.91 7.16 6.64
N LEU A 106 -7.03 6.59 6.20
CA LEU A 106 -7.11 5.78 5.00
C LEU A 106 -7.39 6.70 3.81
N VAL A 107 -6.48 6.73 2.84
CA VAL A 107 -6.61 7.54 1.63
C VAL A 107 -7.24 6.69 0.53
N GLU A 108 -8.25 7.19 -0.18
CA GLU A 108 -8.77 6.52 -1.36
C GLU A 108 -7.77 6.62 -2.51
N ASP A 109 -7.58 5.53 -3.26
CA ASP A 109 -6.72 5.57 -4.44
C ASP A 109 -7.24 6.56 -5.49
N ARG A 110 -6.31 7.16 -6.23
CA ARG A 110 -6.65 8.17 -7.25
C ARG A 110 -7.50 7.61 -8.38
N LEU A 111 -7.41 6.33 -8.63
CA LEU A 111 -8.13 5.62 -9.69
C LEU A 111 -9.37 4.86 -9.19
N ALA A 112 -9.70 4.97 -7.91
CA ALA A 112 -10.99 4.51 -7.41
C ALA A 112 -12.12 5.41 -7.90
N ALA A 113 -13.28 4.84 -8.17
CA ALA A 113 -14.42 5.52 -8.81
C ALA A 113 -14.84 6.82 -8.09
N GLY A 114 -14.79 6.83 -6.76
CA GLY A 114 -15.12 8.02 -5.96
C GLY A 114 -14.22 9.20 -6.27
N THR A 115 -12.90 9.00 -6.25
CA THR A 115 -11.91 10.04 -6.56
C THR A 115 -11.85 10.34 -8.05
N LEU A 116 -11.94 9.33 -8.94
CA LEU A 116 -12.01 9.54 -10.41
C LEU A 116 -13.14 10.48 -10.82
N LYS A 117 -14.33 10.30 -10.22
CA LYS A 117 -15.49 11.17 -10.48
C LYS A 117 -15.20 12.63 -10.10
N LEU A 118 -14.53 12.84 -8.97
CA LEU A 118 -14.19 14.19 -8.48
C LEU A 118 -13.10 14.88 -9.31
N THR A 119 -12.23 14.10 -9.95
CA THR A 119 -11.07 14.61 -10.71
C THR A 119 -11.27 14.55 -12.22
N GLY A 120 -12.48 14.21 -12.71
CA GLY A 120 -12.77 14.12 -14.14
C GLY A 120 -11.97 13.04 -14.88
N GLY A 121 -11.51 12.00 -14.16
CA GLY A 121 -10.75 10.88 -14.76
C GLY A 121 -9.26 11.15 -14.95
N GLU A 122 -8.71 12.17 -14.30
CA GLU A 122 -7.28 12.44 -14.34
C GLU A 122 -6.48 11.26 -13.75
N ILE A 123 -5.50 10.76 -14.52
CA ILE A 123 -4.52 9.76 -14.09
C ILE A 123 -3.22 10.51 -13.76
N PRO A 124 -2.91 10.73 -12.47
CA PRO A 124 -1.72 11.47 -12.05
C PRO A 124 -0.47 10.60 -12.12
N SER A 125 0.70 11.22 -12.02
CA SER A 125 1.95 10.50 -11.75
C SER A 125 2.08 10.14 -10.26
N PHE A 126 2.95 9.18 -9.93
CA PHE A 126 3.29 8.89 -8.54
C PHE A 126 3.88 10.10 -7.80
N ALA A 127 4.68 10.92 -8.47
CA ALA A 127 5.19 12.16 -7.92
C ALA A 127 4.05 13.10 -7.49
N ARG A 128 3.00 13.21 -8.31
CA ARG A 128 1.81 14.00 -7.96
C ARG A 128 1.05 13.40 -6.77
N ILE A 129 0.87 12.08 -6.76
CA ILE A 129 0.20 11.39 -5.64
C ILE A 129 0.99 11.55 -4.35
N GLY A 130 2.32 11.44 -4.40
CA GLY A 130 3.21 11.66 -3.25
C GLY A 130 3.13 13.09 -2.72
N ALA A 131 3.12 14.08 -3.60
CA ALA A 131 2.94 15.47 -3.21
C ALA A 131 1.57 15.73 -2.57
N GLU A 132 0.50 15.10 -3.08
CA GLU A 132 -0.84 15.16 -2.46
C GLU A 132 -0.85 14.48 -1.08
N ALA A 133 -0.18 13.34 -0.92
CA ALA A 133 -0.03 12.67 0.38
C ALA A 133 0.72 13.55 1.40
N ALA A 134 1.76 14.26 0.95
CA ALA A 134 2.46 15.24 1.79
C ALA A 134 1.56 16.41 2.23
N ALA A 135 0.73 16.91 1.32
CA ALA A 135 -0.23 17.95 1.65
C ALA A 135 -1.28 17.49 2.67
N LEU A 136 -1.75 16.24 2.57
CA LEU A 136 -2.62 15.61 3.57
C LEU A 136 -1.91 15.47 4.91
N ALA A 137 -0.67 14.94 4.92
CA ALA A 137 0.13 14.80 6.14
C ALA A 137 0.31 16.15 6.87
N LYS A 138 0.59 17.21 6.12
CA LYS A 138 0.68 18.56 6.67
C LYS A 138 -0.62 19.03 7.34
N GLN A 139 -1.77 18.72 6.76
CA GLN A 139 -3.08 19.08 7.33
C GLN A 139 -3.40 18.32 8.62
N LEU A 140 -2.80 17.15 8.84
CA LEU A 140 -2.94 16.41 10.10
C LEU A 140 -2.18 17.07 11.27
N GLY A 141 -1.31 18.04 11.00
CA GLY A 141 -0.51 18.71 12.02
C GLY A 141 0.56 17.85 12.69
N ALA A 142 0.81 16.64 12.19
CA ALA A 142 1.80 15.72 12.70
C ALA A 142 2.41 14.91 11.54
N GLN A 143 3.67 14.52 11.67
CA GLN A 143 4.36 13.65 10.73
C GLN A 143 3.87 12.20 10.92
N PRO A 144 3.05 11.63 10.01
CA PRO A 144 2.50 10.30 10.18
C PRO A 144 3.52 9.21 9.87
N ASP A 145 3.25 7.98 10.34
CA ASP A 145 3.81 6.78 9.74
C ASP A 145 3.04 6.47 8.45
N ALA A 146 3.71 5.91 7.43
CA ALA A 146 3.07 5.45 6.21
C ALA A 146 3.04 3.94 6.11
N LEU A 147 1.86 3.38 5.94
CA LEU A 147 1.64 2.00 5.49
C LEU A 147 1.23 2.06 4.02
N ALA A 148 2.11 1.61 3.14
CA ALA A 148 1.93 1.72 1.71
C ALA A 148 1.85 0.33 1.05
N LEU A 149 0.78 0.06 0.32
CA LEU A 149 0.50 -1.25 -0.24
C LEU A 149 0.48 -1.19 -1.77
N SER A 150 1.16 -2.13 -2.43
CA SER A 150 1.19 -2.23 -3.89
C SER A 150 1.57 -0.89 -4.55
N ALA A 151 0.71 -0.29 -5.36
CA ALA A 151 0.92 1.01 -6.00
C ALA A 151 0.96 2.20 -5.02
N GLY A 152 0.53 2.02 -3.78
CA GLY A 152 0.74 3.00 -2.71
C GLY A 152 2.21 3.19 -2.34
N ALA A 153 3.05 2.14 -2.55
CA ALA A 153 4.47 2.20 -2.24
C ALA A 153 5.22 3.26 -3.07
N PRO A 154 5.21 3.25 -4.42
CA PRO A 154 5.85 4.30 -5.19
C PRO A 154 5.28 5.69 -4.91
N ALA A 155 4.00 5.81 -4.56
CA ALA A 155 3.42 7.09 -4.13
C ALA A 155 4.00 7.58 -2.80
N ALA A 156 4.17 6.69 -1.80
CA ALA A 156 4.82 7.03 -0.54
C ALA A 156 6.28 7.45 -0.73
N LEU A 157 7.02 6.72 -1.58
CA LEU A 157 8.43 6.98 -1.87
C LEU A 157 8.63 8.26 -2.69
N ALA A 158 7.63 8.66 -3.48
CA ALA A 158 7.64 9.90 -4.25
C ALA A 158 7.25 11.15 -3.42
N ALA A 159 6.81 10.97 -2.17
CA ALA A 159 6.53 12.09 -1.29
C ALA A 159 7.82 12.83 -0.92
N PRO A 160 7.77 14.17 -0.76
CA PRO A 160 8.92 14.94 -0.33
C PRO A 160 9.55 14.40 0.96
N PRO A 161 10.88 14.49 1.12
CA PRO A 161 11.56 14.09 2.34
C PRO A 161 10.93 14.70 3.60
N GLY A 162 10.86 13.92 4.68
CA GLY A 162 10.26 14.38 5.93
C GLY A 162 8.72 14.36 5.96
N THR A 163 8.06 13.93 4.89
CA THR A 163 6.59 13.75 4.89
C THR A 163 6.15 12.71 5.90
N PHE A 164 6.83 11.59 5.94
CA PHE A 164 6.56 10.47 6.83
C PHE A 164 7.68 10.26 7.83
N ALA A 165 7.34 9.86 9.04
CA ALA A 165 8.32 9.51 10.06
C ALA A 165 8.98 8.15 9.80
N ARG A 166 8.18 7.20 9.32
CA ARG A 166 8.59 5.85 8.96
C ARG A 166 7.70 5.37 7.82
N ILE A 167 8.25 4.61 6.89
CA ILE A 167 7.50 4.02 5.78
C ILE A 167 7.65 2.50 5.84
N ALA A 168 6.54 1.77 5.87
CA ALA A 168 6.51 0.34 5.61
C ALA A 168 5.72 0.06 4.33
N THR A 169 6.32 -0.65 3.39
CA THR A 169 5.65 -1.04 2.14
C THR A 169 5.43 -2.54 2.09
N TRP A 170 4.29 -2.96 1.53
CA TRP A 170 3.95 -4.36 1.32
C TRP A 170 3.60 -4.60 -0.15
N SER A 171 4.25 -5.56 -0.78
CA SER A 171 4.10 -5.86 -2.22
C SER A 171 4.21 -4.61 -3.11
N GLY A 172 5.14 -3.72 -2.77
CA GLY A 172 5.29 -2.44 -3.45
C GLY A 172 5.67 -2.59 -4.93
N ALA A 173 4.91 -1.96 -5.83
CA ALA A 173 5.22 -1.88 -7.25
C ALA A 173 6.33 -0.84 -7.52
N LEU A 174 7.53 -1.08 -6.95
CA LEU A 174 8.65 -0.15 -7.00
C LEU A 174 9.14 0.10 -8.43
N ASP A 175 9.02 -0.92 -9.28
CA ASP A 175 9.15 -0.83 -10.73
C ASP A 175 7.79 -1.14 -11.36
N ILE A 176 7.06 -0.09 -11.73
CA ILE A 176 5.72 -0.21 -12.30
C ILE A 176 5.74 -0.89 -13.68
N TRP A 177 6.83 -0.76 -14.43
CA TRP A 177 6.95 -1.39 -15.74
C TRP A 177 7.18 -2.90 -15.60
N ALA A 178 8.05 -3.32 -14.66
CA ALA A 178 8.22 -4.74 -14.36
C ALA A 178 6.93 -5.39 -13.89
N ALA A 179 6.15 -4.69 -13.05
CA ALA A 179 4.82 -5.13 -12.64
C ALA A 179 3.84 -5.22 -13.83
N ALA A 180 3.80 -4.21 -14.70
CA ALA A 180 2.93 -4.21 -15.89
C ALA A 180 3.29 -5.34 -16.87
N GLU A 181 4.58 -5.60 -17.11
CA GLU A 181 5.03 -6.73 -17.94
C GLU A 181 4.65 -8.08 -17.32
N THR A 182 4.79 -8.22 -16.02
CA THR A 182 4.42 -9.44 -15.30
C THR A 182 2.92 -9.69 -15.44
N LEU A 183 2.09 -8.67 -15.22
CA LEU A 183 0.65 -8.75 -15.44
C LEU A 183 0.30 -9.12 -16.88
N ALA A 184 1.03 -8.59 -17.88
CA ALA A 184 0.78 -8.90 -19.29
C ALA A 184 1.04 -10.39 -19.61
N ARG A 185 1.98 -11.04 -18.92
CA ARG A 185 2.36 -12.44 -19.13
C ARG A 185 1.45 -13.43 -18.39
N HIS A 186 0.79 -13.00 -17.31
CA HIS A 186 -0.04 -13.89 -16.48
C HIS A 186 -1.54 -13.62 -16.73
N PRO A 187 -2.28 -14.57 -17.31
CA PRO A 187 -3.66 -14.35 -17.77
C PRO A 187 -4.63 -14.01 -16.62
N MET A 188 -4.51 -14.67 -15.45
CA MET A 188 -5.40 -14.44 -14.31
C MET A 188 -5.27 -13.02 -13.72
N PRO A 189 -4.07 -12.58 -13.28
CA PRO A 189 -3.90 -11.20 -12.83
C PRO A 189 -4.27 -10.17 -13.91
N ARG A 190 -3.90 -10.42 -15.17
CA ARG A 190 -4.24 -9.55 -16.29
C ARG A 190 -5.75 -9.35 -16.46
N TRP A 191 -6.51 -10.44 -16.48
CA TRP A 191 -7.97 -10.39 -16.57
C TRP A 191 -8.56 -9.60 -15.41
N TYR A 192 -8.10 -9.88 -14.21
CA TYR A 192 -8.54 -9.23 -13.00
C TYR A 192 -8.30 -7.70 -13.02
N TYR A 193 -7.07 -7.27 -13.32
CA TYR A 193 -6.77 -5.83 -13.42
C TYR A 193 -7.55 -5.15 -14.55
N ALA A 194 -7.76 -5.82 -15.69
CA ALA A 194 -8.61 -5.30 -16.77
C ALA A 194 -10.07 -5.13 -16.33
N TYR A 195 -10.58 -6.10 -15.56
CA TYR A 195 -11.93 -6.02 -14.99
C TYR A 195 -12.06 -4.84 -14.02
N VAL A 196 -11.15 -4.71 -13.06
CA VAL A 196 -11.19 -3.64 -12.06
C VAL A 196 -11.02 -2.28 -12.71
N HIS A 197 -10.05 -2.13 -13.61
CA HIS A 197 -9.85 -0.92 -14.38
C HIS A 197 -11.16 -0.46 -15.07
N ARG A 198 -11.78 -1.36 -15.82
CA ARG A 198 -13.05 -1.06 -16.48
C ARG A 198 -14.14 -0.69 -15.48
N ARG A 199 -14.26 -1.47 -14.39
CA ARG A 199 -15.28 -1.28 -13.35
C ARG A 199 -15.21 0.13 -12.76
N GLU A 200 -14.02 0.59 -12.38
CA GLU A 200 -13.85 1.87 -11.70
C GLU A 200 -14.16 3.06 -12.63
N PHE A 201 -13.72 3.04 -13.89
CA PHE A 201 -14.05 4.08 -14.84
C PHE A 201 -15.55 4.10 -15.16
N VAL A 202 -16.19 2.94 -15.36
CA VAL A 202 -17.64 2.85 -15.59
C VAL A 202 -18.43 3.37 -14.38
N ARG A 203 -18.03 2.99 -13.15
CA ARG A 203 -18.66 3.48 -11.90
C ARG A 203 -18.51 5.00 -11.74
N ALA A 204 -17.40 5.55 -12.20
CA ALA A 204 -17.19 7.00 -12.22
C ALA A 204 -18.00 7.73 -13.31
N GLY A 205 -18.61 7.00 -14.24
CA GLY A 205 -19.31 7.57 -15.40
C GLY A 205 -18.36 8.13 -16.47
N LEU A 206 -17.15 7.59 -16.56
CA LEU A 206 -16.07 8.07 -17.42
C LEU A 206 -15.75 7.08 -18.55
N PRO A 207 -15.21 7.56 -19.68
CA PRO A 207 -14.66 6.70 -20.72
C PRO A 207 -13.51 5.85 -20.15
N VAL A 208 -13.46 4.58 -20.54
CA VAL A 208 -12.40 3.65 -20.11
C VAL A 208 -11.18 3.84 -21.01
N PRO A 209 -10.05 4.35 -20.50
CA PRO A 209 -8.84 4.50 -21.31
C PRO A 209 -8.19 3.14 -21.57
N PRO A 210 -7.29 3.00 -22.54
CA PRO A 210 -6.49 1.81 -22.71
C PRO A 210 -5.73 1.48 -21.42
N ILE A 211 -5.71 0.20 -21.02
CA ILE A 211 -5.13 -0.23 -19.74
C ILE A 211 -3.66 0.18 -19.58
N LEU A 212 -2.88 0.17 -20.65
CA LEU A 212 -1.47 0.58 -20.65
C LEU A 212 -1.25 2.09 -20.44
N THR A 213 -2.31 2.90 -20.59
CA THR A 213 -2.24 4.34 -20.30
C THR A 213 -1.98 4.57 -18.79
N VAL A 214 -2.48 3.69 -17.93
CA VAL A 214 -2.34 3.84 -16.48
C VAL A 214 -0.87 3.73 -16.03
N PRO A 215 -0.13 2.63 -16.29
CA PRO A 215 1.27 2.55 -15.89
C PRO A 215 2.12 3.65 -16.54
N ALA A 216 1.86 4.01 -17.79
CA ALA A 216 2.59 5.08 -18.47
C ALA A 216 2.41 6.45 -17.79
N ARG A 217 1.20 6.77 -17.35
CA ARG A 217 0.92 8.02 -16.63
C ARG A 217 1.48 8.00 -15.21
N LEU A 218 1.29 6.91 -14.48
CA LEU A 218 1.80 6.76 -13.12
C LEU A 218 3.33 6.85 -13.06
N ALA A 219 4.04 6.25 -14.02
CA ALA A 219 5.49 6.28 -14.10
C ALA A 219 6.04 7.66 -14.52
N ALA A 220 5.23 8.52 -15.13
CA ALA A 220 5.68 9.84 -15.55
C ALA A 220 6.10 10.67 -14.32
N GLY A 221 7.41 10.98 -14.23
CA GLY A 221 7.97 11.71 -13.09
C GLY A 221 8.09 10.86 -11.81
N ALA A 222 8.15 9.54 -11.94
CA ALA A 222 8.50 8.67 -10.81
C ALA A 222 9.88 9.05 -10.24
N PRO A 223 10.08 9.00 -8.92
CA PRO A 223 11.35 9.36 -8.33
C PRO A 223 12.42 8.38 -8.78
N CYS A 224 13.56 8.92 -9.19
CA CYS A 224 14.75 8.13 -9.50
C CYS A 224 15.55 7.74 -8.25
N GLY A 225 15.07 8.06 -7.05
CA GLY A 225 15.80 7.88 -5.81
C GLY A 225 14.96 7.33 -4.67
N VAL A 226 15.65 6.80 -3.70
CA VAL A 226 15.09 6.34 -2.42
C VAL A 226 14.91 7.56 -1.52
N PRO A 227 13.75 7.78 -0.89
CA PRO A 227 13.60 8.88 0.04
C PRO A 227 14.50 8.66 1.25
N PRO A 228 15.15 9.69 1.80
CA PRO A 228 15.90 9.54 3.03
C PRO A 228 14.98 9.20 4.20
N GLY A 229 15.49 8.41 5.15
CA GLY A 229 14.83 8.07 6.41
C GLY A 229 14.35 6.62 6.51
N PRO A 230 13.71 6.26 7.62
CA PRO A 230 13.36 4.89 7.95
C PRO A 230 12.37 4.27 6.96
N LEU A 231 12.83 3.28 6.19
CA LEU A 231 12.04 2.55 5.19
C LEU A 231 12.19 1.05 5.39
N LEU A 232 11.06 0.35 5.47
CA LEU A 232 11.00 -1.10 5.40
C LEU A 232 10.20 -1.53 4.17
N VAL A 233 10.85 -2.26 3.27
CA VAL A 233 10.21 -2.88 2.10
C VAL A 233 9.97 -4.35 2.40
N ILE A 234 8.71 -4.77 2.39
CA ILE A 234 8.29 -6.16 2.62
C ILE A 234 7.66 -6.69 1.34
N HIS A 235 8.16 -7.85 0.91
CA HIS A 235 7.72 -8.47 -0.34
C HIS A 235 7.62 -9.98 -0.21
N ALA A 236 6.90 -10.65 -1.12
CA ALA A 236 6.82 -12.09 -1.19
C ALA A 236 7.56 -12.62 -2.42
N GLU A 237 8.29 -13.74 -2.24
CA GLU A 237 8.98 -14.42 -3.34
C GLU A 237 8.02 -14.89 -4.42
N ASP A 238 6.81 -15.26 -4.02
CA ASP A 238 5.76 -15.82 -4.86
C ASP A 238 4.72 -14.79 -5.33
N ASP A 239 5.04 -13.48 -5.31
CA ASP A 239 4.13 -12.43 -5.77
C ASP A 239 3.89 -12.53 -7.30
N PRO A 240 2.65 -12.78 -7.76
CA PRO A 240 2.34 -12.96 -9.18
C PRO A 240 2.17 -11.65 -9.95
N VAL A 241 2.26 -10.50 -9.28
CA VAL A 241 2.04 -9.16 -9.85
C VAL A 241 3.33 -8.38 -9.92
N VAL A 242 4.06 -8.32 -8.81
CA VAL A 242 5.33 -7.60 -8.69
C VAL A 242 6.46 -8.62 -8.57
N PRO A 243 7.38 -8.70 -9.55
CA PRO A 243 8.45 -9.69 -9.47
C PRO A 243 9.42 -9.38 -8.33
N ALA A 244 9.75 -10.37 -7.51
CA ALA A 244 10.68 -10.22 -6.38
C ALA A 244 12.06 -9.73 -6.83
N ALA A 245 12.46 -10.03 -8.07
CA ALA A 245 13.72 -9.55 -8.64
C ALA A 245 13.79 -8.02 -8.72
N SER A 246 12.67 -7.34 -9.04
CA SER A 246 12.62 -5.87 -9.08
C SER A 246 12.75 -5.25 -7.69
N VAL A 247 12.27 -5.94 -6.66
CA VAL A 247 12.38 -5.50 -5.27
C VAL A 247 13.79 -5.75 -4.72
N ARG A 248 14.43 -6.87 -5.07
CA ARG A 248 15.85 -7.14 -4.70
C ARG A 248 16.82 -6.12 -5.30
N ALA A 249 16.48 -5.60 -6.47
CA ALA A 249 17.29 -4.58 -7.15
C ALA A 249 17.06 -3.17 -6.59
N PHE A 250 16.11 -3.00 -5.67
CA PHE A 250 15.81 -1.70 -5.08
C PHE A 250 16.97 -1.25 -4.17
N PRO A 251 17.54 -0.06 -4.41
CA PRO A 251 18.61 0.44 -3.58
C PRO A 251 18.12 0.78 -2.17
N VAL A 252 18.95 0.53 -1.17
CA VAL A 252 18.67 0.86 0.23
C VAL A 252 19.81 1.65 0.84
N GLU A 253 19.49 2.54 1.76
CA GLU A 253 20.43 3.34 2.55
C GLU A 253 20.45 2.86 4.01
N ASP A 254 21.29 3.45 4.86
CA ASP A 254 21.60 2.96 6.22
C ASP A 254 20.37 2.74 7.14
N GLU A 255 19.32 3.56 7.00
CA GLU A 255 18.10 3.43 7.82
C GLU A 255 17.00 2.57 7.17
N GLN A 256 17.35 1.80 6.13
CA GLN A 256 16.41 1.09 5.28
C GLN A 256 16.67 -0.40 5.27
N CYS A 257 15.60 -1.17 5.04
CA CYS A 257 15.68 -2.62 4.98
C CYS A 257 14.71 -3.17 3.93
N VAL A 258 15.16 -4.20 3.21
CA VAL A 258 14.32 -5.01 2.32
C VAL A 258 14.21 -6.41 2.91
N THR A 259 12.98 -6.88 3.12
CA THR A 259 12.68 -8.23 3.58
C THR A 259 11.84 -8.95 2.54
N ILE A 260 12.34 -10.08 2.05
CA ILE A 260 11.59 -10.94 1.11
C ILE A 260 11.18 -12.21 1.82
N LEU A 261 9.88 -12.37 2.00
CA LEU A 261 9.26 -13.50 2.66
C LEU A 261 9.07 -14.65 1.64
N PRO A 262 9.14 -15.92 2.08
CA PRO A 262 9.07 -17.06 1.18
C PRO A 262 7.69 -17.23 0.52
N ALA A 263 6.64 -16.65 1.09
CA ALA A 263 5.29 -16.66 0.57
C ALA A 263 4.49 -15.46 1.07
N GLY A 264 3.44 -15.10 0.35
CA GLY A 264 2.57 -13.96 0.66
C GLY A 264 1.72 -13.56 -0.53
N GLY A 265 2.11 -13.97 -1.73
CA GLY A 265 1.47 -13.55 -2.96
C GLY A 265 1.43 -12.02 -3.07
N HIS A 266 0.47 -11.50 -3.84
CA HIS A 266 0.24 -10.07 -3.92
C HIS A 266 -0.75 -9.63 -2.83
N LEU A 267 -0.23 -9.12 -1.70
CA LEU A 267 -1.02 -8.67 -0.53
C LEU A 267 -1.81 -9.80 0.19
N GLY A 268 -1.39 -11.06 0.05
CA GLY A 268 -2.03 -12.19 0.72
C GLY A 268 -1.42 -12.54 2.10
N PHE A 269 -0.55 -11.72 2.64
CA PHE A 269 0.17 -11.96 3.90
C PHE A 269 -0.78 -12.18 5.09
N GLY A 270 -1.90 -11.45 5.14
CA GLY A 270 -2.92 -11.62 6.18
C GLY A 270 -3.58 -13.00 6.16
N THR A 271 -3.70 -13.64 4.99
CA THR A 271 -4.20 -15.02 4.86
C THR A 271 -3.27 -16.03 5.53
N LEU A 272 -1.97 -15.76 5.55
CA LEU A 272 -0.94 -16.66 6.10
C LEU A 272 -0.67 -16.38 7.58
N ALA A 273 -0.60 -15.11 7.98
CA ALA A 273 -0.11 -14.69 9.29
C ALA A 273 -1.13 -13.90 10.14
N GLY A 274 -2.36 -13.69 9.63
CA GLY A 274 -3.38 -12.82 10.23
C GLY A 274 -3.26 -11.37 9.75
N ASP A 275 -4.40 -10.67 9.63
CA ASP A 275 -4.46 -9.31 9.07
C ASP A 275 -3.67 -8.27 9.88
N ASP A 276 -3.38 -8.57 11.14
CA ASP A 276 -2.57 -7.72 12.00
C ASP A 276 -1.09 -7.66 11.58
N VAL A 277 -0.65 -8.54 10.70
CA VAL A 277 0.73 -8.59 10.19
C VAL A 277 1.14 -7.28 9.53
N TYR A 278 0.21 -6.61 8.86
CA TYR A 278 0.47 -5.31 8.22
C TYR A 278 0.82 -4.19 9.22
N LEU A 279 0.40 -4.33 10.47
CA LEU A 279 0.66 -3.37 11.54
C LEU A 279 1.91 -3.71 12.37
N VAL A 280 2.46 -4.91 12.20
CA VAL A 280 3.66 -5.37 12.94
C VAL A 280 4.84 -4.40 12.82
N PRO A 281 5.14 -3.78 11.65
CA PRO A 281 6.22 -2.81 11.55
C PRO A 281 6.11 -1.63 12.51
N PHE A 282 4.89 -1.26 12.88
CA PHE A 282 4.58 -0.09 13.71
C PHE A 282 4.25 -0.45 15.16
N ALA A 283 4.37 -1.72 15.55
CA ALA A 283 4.22 -2.10 16.95
C ALA A 283 5.30 -1.40 17.79
N GLU A 284 4.88 -0.75 18.89
CA GLU A 284 5.80 -0.18 19.85
C GLU A 284 6.57 -1.30 20.56
N GLU A 285 7.82 -1.03 20.87
CA GLU A 285 8.62 -1.93 21.70
C GLU A 285 8.10 -1.80 23.14
N SER A 286 7.49 -2.88 23.65
CA SER A 286 7.07 -3.01 25.05
C SER A 286 8.27 -3.28 25.96
#